data_7665d63290eaaecd78ea2d35fcbd48ff
#
_entry.id   7665d63290eaaecd78ea2d35fcbd48ff
#
_cell.length_a   1.000
_cell.length_b   1.000
_cell.length_c   1.000
_cell.angle_alpha   90.00
_cell.angle_beta   90.00
_cell.angle_gamma   90.00
#
_symmetry.space_group_name_H-M   'P 1'
#
loop_
_entity.id
_entity.type
_entity.pdbx_description
1 polymer ?
#
loop_
_entity_poly.entity_id
_entity_poly.type
_entity_poly.pdbx_seq_one_letter_code
_entity_poly.pdbx_strand_id
1 'polypeptide(L)'
;ATVTATTPVAAHPHVWIDAAPEVIFDEQGRVAALKMRWTFDALYSSFALSGIDANKNKVADPDELAMLAKQNTDALKDFKYFTLVRKNGENVPFGEGVSAENIVVDGALVMTLNLPLAEPIDPAKHHMSFASFDPTYYIAISVKDASAVSVVKAPAGCAAQYSEAGEAPQNVSDSVVNNLSDNWAAQFAPTITINCNG
;
A
#
# COMPACT_ATOMS: atom_id res chain seq x y z
N ALA A 1 -47.00 12.11 -12.01
CA ALA A 1 -45.64 12.62 -11.75
C ALA A 1 -44.76 11.43 -11.37
N THR A 2 -43.87 11.03 -12.29
CA THR A 2 -42.91 9.93 -12.06
C THR A 2 -41.68 10.51 -11.37
N VAL A 3 -41.45 10.14 -10.14
CA VAL A 3 -40.21 10.48 -9.41
C VAL A 3 -39.14 9.50 -9.88
N THR A 4 -38.20 9.98 -10.69
CA THR A 4 -37.00 9.23 -11.02
C THR A 4 -36.09 9.23 -9.79
N ALA A 5 -35.94 8.06 -9.16
CA ALA A 5 -34.94 7.88 -8.12
C ALA A 5 -33.56 7.95 -8.78
N THR A 6 -32.79 9.00 -8.47
CA THR A 6 -31.38 9.08 -8.81
C THR A 6 -30.63 8.17 -7.84
N THR A 7 -30.07 7.07 -8.35
CA THR A 7 -29.11 6.27 -7.58
C THR A 7 -27.90 7.14 -7.27
N PRO A 8 -27.44 7.21 -6.00
CA PRO A 8 -26.21 7.91 -5.68
C PRO A 8 -25.05 7.22 -6.43
N VAL A 9 -24.32 7.98 -7.22
CA VAL A 9 -23.07 7.54 -7.82
C VAL A 9 -22.05 7.49 -6.67
N ALA A 10 -21.47 6.31 -6.43
CA ALA A 10 -20.36 6.21 -5.51
C ALA A 10 -19.23 7.13 -5.99
N ALA A 11 -18.84 8.12 -5.18
CA ALA A 11 -17.86 9.12 -5.56
C ALA A 11 -16.40 8.63 -5.42
N HIS A 12 -16.17 7.47 -4.84
CA HIS A 12 -14.85 6.86 -4.56
C HIS A 12 -14.81 5.38 -4.93
N PRO A 13 -13.64 4.81 -5.30
CA PRO A 13 -12.31 5.42 -5.42
C PRO A 13 -12.08 6.14 -6.76
N HIS A 14 -11.04 7.00 -6.82
CA HIS A 14 -10.59 7.71 -8.02
C HIS A 14 -9.28 7.17 -8.60
N VAL A 15 -8.54 6.40 -7.83
CA VAL A 15 -7.25 5.80 -8.21
C VAL A 15 -7.27 4.33 -7.79
N TRP A 16 -6.75 3.47 -8.66
CA TRP A 16 -6.60 2.04 -8.39
C TRP A 16 -5.13 1.66 -8.42
N ILE A 17 -4.72 0.90 -7.42
CA ILE A 17 -3.36 0.38 -7.26
C ILE A 17 -3.42 -1.14 -7.14
N ASP A 18 -2.69 -1.83 -8.01
CA ASP A 18 -2.34 -3.23 -7.82
C ASP A 18 -1.03 -3.31 -7.03
N ALA A 19 -1.11 -3.85 -5.81
CA ALA A 19 0.02 -3.93 -4.90
C ALA A 19 0.62 -5.34 -4.86
N ALA A 20 1.95 -5.40 -4.94
CA ALA A 20 2.73 -6.63 -4.78
C ALA A 20 3.76 -6.43 -3.65
N PRO A 21 3.43 -6.81 -2.41
CA PRO A 21 4.32 -6.66 -1.28
C PRO A 21 5.44 -7.69 -1.27
N GLU A 22 6.65 -7.25 -0.86
CA GLU A 22 7.76 -8.12 -0.50
C GLU A 22 8.07 -7.94 0.99
N VAL A 23 8.14 -9.03 1.74
CA VAL A 23 8.52 -9.05 3.15
C VAL A 23 9.99 -9.40 3.27
N ILE A 24 10.78 -8.47 3.76
CA ILE A 24 12.25 -8.57 3.77
C ILE A 24 12.72 -9.01 5.16
N PHE A 25 13.38 -10.17 5.21
CA PHE A 25 13.98 -10.69 6.43
C PHE A 25 15.46 -10.27 6.55
N ASP A 26 15.90 -10.03 7.77
CA ASP A 26 17.31 -9.84 8.11
C ASP A 26 18.05 -11.18 8.31
N GLU A 27 19.36 -11.11 8.55
CA GLU A 27 20.20 -12.29 8.76
C GLU A 27 19.87 -13.06 10.07
N GLN A 28 19.11 -12.44 10.97
CA GLN A 28 18.65 -13.05 12.23
C GLN A 28 17.26 -13.69 12.07
N GLY A 29 16.70 -13.71 10.86
CA GLY A 29 15.38 -14.28 10.58
C GLY A 29 14.21 -13.43 11.07
N ARG A 30 14.41 -12.12 11.24
CA ARG A 30 13.37 -11.16 11.63
C ARG A 30 12.94 -10.35 10.41
N VAL A 31 11.67 -9.97 10.34
CA VAL A 31 11.20 -9.04 9.32
C VAL A 31 11.75 -7.65 9.64
N ALA A 32 12.58 -7.12 8.75
CA ALA A 32 13.24 -5.83 8.91
C ALA A 32 12.60 -4.71 8.07
N ALA A 33 11.94 -5.05 6.96
CA ALA A 33 11.31 -4.08 6.08
C ALA A 33 10.16 -4.70 5.28
N LEU A 34 9.27 -3.86 4.80
CA LEU A 34 8.36 -4.16 3.71
C LEU A 34 8.81 -3.39 2.47
N LYS A 35 8.69 -4.02 1.30
CA LYS A 35 8.89 -3.36 0.02
C LYS A 35 7.58 -3.46 -0.75
N MET A 36 6.93 -2.32 -0.97
CA MET A 36 5.61 -2.23 -1.57
C MET A 36 5.75 -1.82 -3.03
N ARG A 37 5.46 -2.72 -3.95
CA ARG A 37 5.41 -2.40 -5.37
C ARG A 37 3.97 -2.09 -5.75
N TRP A 38 3.71 -0.86 -6.18
CA TRP A 38 2.40 -0.33 -6.58
C TRP A 38 2.37 -0.07 -8.08
N THR A 39 1.47 -0.72 -8.78
CA THR A 39 1.18 -0.44 -10.18
C THR A 39 -0.12 0.36 -10.25
N PHE A 40 -0.02 1.58 -10.73
CA PHE A 40 -1.17 2.47 -10.83
C PHE A 40 -1.99 2.19 -12.08
N ASP A 41 -3.29 2.50 -12.00
CA ASP A 41 -4.18 2.43 -13.16
C ASP A 41 -3.74 3.36 -14.30
N ALA A 42 -4.27 3.10 -15.51
CA ALA A 42 -3.85 3.81 -16.71
C ALA A 42 -4.21 5.31 -16.69
N LEU A 43 -5.35 5.67 -16.07
CA LEU A 43 -5.78 7.07 -16.03
C LEU A 43 -4.89 7.89 -15.11
N TYR A 44 -4.65 7.41 -13.88
CA TYR A 44 -3.73 8.05 -12.95
C TYR A 44 -2.30 8.09 -13.50
N SER A 45 -1.82 6.99 -14.09
CA SER A 45 -0.49 6.92 -14.70
C SER A 45 -0.32 8.00 -15.78
N SER A 46 -1.27 8.12 -16.70
CA SER A 46 -1.23 9.15 -17.75
C SER A 46 -1.23 10.56 -17.17
N PHE A 47 -2.05 10.81 -16.16
CA PHE A 47 -2.12 12.11 -15.49
C PHE A 47 -0.80 12.45 -14.79
N ALA A 48 -0.26 11.53 -13.98
CA ALA A 48 0.96 11.74 -13.21
C ALA A 48 2.18 11.95 -14.14
N LEU A 49 2.33 11.11 -15.16
CA LEU A 49 3.44 11.21 -16.12
C LEU A 49 3.38 12.48 -16.95
N SER A 50 2.18 12.92 -17.35
CA SER A 50 2.02 14.22 -18.04
C SER A 50 2.34 15.40 -17.13
N GLY A 51 2.10 15.28 -15.83
CA GLY A 51 2.34 16.33 -14.85
C GLY A 51 3.81 16.58 -14.55
N ILE A 52 4.67 15.59 -14.77
CA ILE A 52 6.12 15.68 -14.51
C ILE A 52 6.95 16.03 -15.74
N ASP A 53 6.38 15.98 -16.94
CA ASP A 53 7.07 16.27 -18.22
C ASP A 53 7.42 17.77 -18.32
N ALA A 54 8.47 18.18 -17.60
CA ALA A 54 8.89 19.57 -17.50
C ALA A 54 9.52 20.09 -18.80
N ASN A 55 10.22 19.23 -19.51
CA ASN A 55 10.91 19.56 -20.77
C ASN A 55 10.01 19.39 -22.00
N LYS A 56 8.78 18.86 -21.85
CA LYS A 56 7.76 18.65 -22.87
C LYS A 56 8.19 17.71 -24.00
N ASN A 57 9.04 16.73 -23.67
CA ASN A 57 9.50 15.73 -24.63
C ASN A 57 8.57 14.50 -24.72
N LYS A 58 7.53 14.41 -23.85
CA LYS A 58 6.56 13.32 -23.73
C LYS A 58 7.19 11.98 -23.30
N VAL A 59 8.34 12.04 -22.68
CA VAL A 59 9.04 10.90 -22.08
C VAL A 59 9.20 11.17 -20.61
N ALA A 60 8.91 10.21 -19.76
CA ALA A 60 9.17 10.33 -18.32
C ALA A 60 10.65 10.04 -18.08
N ASP A 61 11.44 11.10 -17.95
CA ASP A 61 12.88 11.01 -17.76
C ASP A 61 13.23 10.52 -16.34
N PRO A 62 14.40 9.87 -16.13
CA PRO A 62 14.79 9.35 -14.82
C PRO A 62 14.77 10.41 -13.71
N ASP A 63 15.19 11.64 -13.98
CA ASP A 63 15.20 12.72 -13.00
C ASP A 63 13.79 13.18 -12.61
N GLU A 64 12.87 13.21 -13.58
CA GLU A 64 11.45 13.52 -13.36
C GLU A 64 10.77 12.43 -12.53
N LEU A 65 11.03 11.17 -12.84
CA LEU A 65 10.54 10.02 -12.07
C LEU A 65 11.09 10.01 -10.64
N ALA A 66 12.38 10.33 -10.45
CA ALA A 66 13.00 10.43 -9.13
C ALA A 66 12.39 11.59 -8.31
N MET A 67 12.13 12.73 -8.94
CA MET A 67 11.47 13.86 -8.28
C MET A 67 10.04 13.50 -7.86
N LEU A 68 9.26 12.85 -8.72
CA LEU A 68 7.92 12.37 -8.39
C LEU A 68 7.96 11.35 -7.24
N ALA A 69 8.93 10.42 -7.25
CA ALA A 69 9.09 9.44 -6.18
C ALA A 69 9.34 10.12 -4.83
N LYS A 70 10.21 11.13 -4.81
CA LYS A 70 10.48 11.92 -3.62
C LYS A 70 9.23 12.67 -3.13
N GLN A 71 8.54 13.38 -4.01
CA GLN A 71 7.33 14.14 -3.67
C GLN A 71 6.25 13.22 -3.09
N ASN A 72 6.02 12.05 -3.71
CA ASN A 72 5.06 11.07 -3.23
C ASN A 72 5.49 10.50 -1.87
N THR A 73 6.77 10.18 -1.67
CA THR A 73 7.27 9.68 -0.38
C THR A 73 7.06 10.69 0.74
N ASP A 74 7.35 11.96 0.47
CA ASP A 74 7.14 13.05 1.45
C ASP A 74 5.67 13.22 1.79
N ALA A 75 4.78 13.19 0.79
CA ALA A 75 3.34 13.32 1.00
C ALA A 75 2.70 12.11 1.71
N LEU A 76 3.15 10.90 1.40
CA LEU A 76 2.63 9.67 1.98
C LEU A 76 3.01 9.46 3.43
N LYS A 77 4.01 10.19 3.94
CA LYS A 77 4.48 10.07 5.32
C LYS A 77 3.38 10.30 6.34
N ASP A 78 2.55 11.33 6.14
CA ASP A 78 1.46 11.67 7.04
C ASP A 78 0.33 10.62 7.02
N PHE A 79 0.25 9.84 5.95
CA PHE A 79 -0.67 8.72 5.78
C PHE A 79 -0.03 7.35 6.10
N LYS A 80 1.12 7.32 6.76
CA LYS A 80 1.86 6.09 7.10
C LYS A 80 2.11 5.21 5.87
N TYR A 81 2.33 5.84 4.72
CA TYR A 81 2.54 5.17 3.44
C TYR A 81 1.41 4.20 3.06
N PHE A 82 0.19 4.50 3.47
CA PHE A 82 -0.98 3.63 3.32
C PHE A 82 -0.74 2.18 3.76
N THR A 83 0.16 1.97 4.71
CA THR A 83 0.55 0.64 5.18
C THR A 83 0.60 0.61 6.70
N LEU A 84 -0.15 -0.32 7.29
CA LEU A 84 -0.22 -0.51 8.73
C LEU A 84 0.38 -1.85 9.09
N VAL A 85 1.46 -1.84 9.89
CA VAL A 85 2.11 -3.05 10.41
C VAL A 85 1.72 -3.25 11.88
N ARG A 86 1.47 -4.49 12.26
CA ARG A 86 1.12 -4.86 13.64
C ARG A 86 2.01 -5.99 14.16
N LYS A 87 2.40 -5.85 15.44
CA LYS A 87 3.08 -6.87 16.24
C LYS A 87 2.19 -7.18 17.44
N ASN A 88 1.70 -8.40 17.57
CA ASN A 88 0.78 -8.81 18.64
C ASN A 88 -0.46 -7.89 18.76
N GLY A 89 -0.95 -7.34 17.63
CA GLY A 89 -2.08 -6.41 17.58
C GLY A 89 -1.73 -4.93 17.77
N GLU A 90 -0.52 -4.58 18.19
CA GLU A 90 -0.05 -3.21 18.36
C GLU A 90 0.60 -2.68 17.08
N ASN A 91 0.35 -1.41 16.76
CA ASN A 91 0.90 -0.76 15.57
C ASN A 91 2.41 -0.56 15.71
N VAL A 92 3.15 -0.91 14.66
CA VAL A 92 4.61 -0.74 14.58
C VAL A 92 4.92 0.38 13.59
N PRO A 93 5.67 1.42 13.99
CA PRO A 93 6.05 2.49 13.09
C PRO A 93 7.13 2.06 12.11
N PHE A 94 7.23 2.80 11.00
CA PHE A 94 8.38 2.70 10.10
C PHE A 94 9.55 3.49 10.69
N GLY A 95 10.75 2.99 10.41
CA GLY A 95 12.02 3.61 10.81
C GLY A 95 12.48 4.69 9.84
N GLU A 96 13.72 5.11 10.03
CA GLU A 96 14.40 6.01 9.09
C GLU A 96 14.77 5.29 7.79
N GLY A 97 15.00 6.07 6.72
CA GLY A 97 15.45 5.52 5.43
C GLY A 97 14.32 5.01 4.53
N VAL A 98 13.07 5.43 4.80
CA VAL A 98 12.00 5.24 3.82
C VAL A 98 12.41 5.87 2.50
N SER A 99 12.28 5.13 1.42
CA SER A 99 12.63 5.58 0.08
C SER A 99 11.66 5.03 -0.95
N ALA A 100 11.59 5.68 -2.10
CA ALA A 100 10.81 5.19 -3.22
C ALA A 100 11.55 5.37 -4.56
N GLU A 101 11.19 4.53 -5.49
CA GLU A 101 11.60 4.59 -6.89
C GLU A 101 10.35 4.53 -7.77
N ASN A 102 10.37 5.29 -8.86
CA ASN A 102 9.35 5.22 -9.90
C ASN A 102 9.96 4.72 -11.20
N ILE A 103 9.24 3.85 -11.89
CA ILE A 103 9.53 3.42 -13.26
C ILE A 103 8.24 3.41 -14.07
N VAL A 104 8.37 3.36 -15.39
CA VAL A 104 7.24 3.15 -16.29
C VAL A 104 7.34 1.75 -16.89
N VAL A 105 6.28 0.96 -16.77
CA VAL A 105 6.18 -0.39 -17.32
C VAL A 105 4.90 -0.47 -18.15
N ASP A 106 5.02 -0.73 -19.43
CA ASP A 106 3.88 -0.82 -20.38
C ASP A 106 2.92 0.39 -20.30
N GLY A 107 3.47 1.58 -20.07
CA GLY A 107 2.72 2.83 -19.93
C GLY A 107 2.13 3.08 -18.55
N ALA A 108 2.20 2.12 -17.64
CA ALA A 108 1.78 2.29 -16.24
C ALA A 108 2.92 2.85 -15.39
N LEU A 109 2.60 3.80 -14.50
CA LEU A 109 3.49 4.22 -13.44
C LEU A 109 3.58 3.10 -12.41
N VAL A 110 4.80 2.70 -12.07
CA VAL A 110 5.08 1.72 -11.01
C VAL A 110 5.96 2.37 -9.97
N MET A 111 5.45 2.47 -8.75
CA MET A 111 6.17 2.98 -7.59
C MET A 111 6.59 1.82 -6.69
N THR A 112 7.84 1.80 -6.30
CA THR A 112 8.35 0.85 -5.31
C THR A 112 8.78 1.61 -4.06
N LEU A 113 8.05 1.39 -2.95
CA LEU A 113 8.34 1.94 -1.63
C LEU A 113 9.15 0.93 -0.83
N ASN A 114 10.25 1.37 -0.24
CA ASN A 114 10.99 0.61 0.76
C ASN A 114 10.66 1.18 2.15
N LEU A 115 10.07 0.35 3.00
CA LEU A 115 9.53 0.72 4.31
C LEU A 115 10.26 -0.06 5.42
N PRO A 116 11.44 0.41 5.88
CA PRO A 116 12.13 -0.20 7.02
C PRO A 116 11.24 -0.14 8.27
N LEU A 117 11.17 -1.20 9.05
CA LEU A 117 10.52 -1.17 10.36
C LEU A 117 11.43 -0.45 11.36
N ALA A 118 10.86 0.33 12.29
CA ALA A 118 11.62 0.96 13.36
C ALA A 118 12.35 -0.09 14.23
N GLU A 119 11.70 -1.25 14.41
CA GLU A 119 12.29 -2.42 15.07
C GLU A 119 11.96 -3.68 14.26
N PRO A 120 12.95 -4.52 13.90
CA PRO A 120 12.70 -5.79 13.24
C PRO A 120 11.86 -6.73 14.11
N ILE A 121 10.91 -7.43 13.50
CA ILE A 121 9.97 -8.33 14.18
C ILE A 121 10.34 -9.78 13.91
N ASP A 122 10.49 -10.58 14.96
CA ASP A 122 10.67 -12.02 14.88
C ASP A 122 9.28 -12.72 14.81
N PRO A 123 8.85 -13.18 13.62
CA PRO A 123 7.51 -13.76 13.48
C PRO A 123 7.40 -15.19 14.06
N ALA A 124 8.50 -15.82 14.46
CA ALA A 124 8.47 -17.06 15.22
C ALA A 124 8.08 -16.84 16.69
N LYS A 125 8.24 -15.60 17.20
CA LYS A 125 7.93 -15.25 18.60
C LYS A 125 6.73 -14.33 18.73
N HIS A 126 6.39 -13.60 17.68
CA HIS A 126 5.36 -12.57 17.70
C HIS A 126 4.43 -12.72 16.52
N HIS A 127 3.14 -12.59 16.74
CA HIS A 127 2.19 -12.47 15.65
C HIS A 127 2.47 -11.17 14.89
N MET A 128 2.77 -11.29 13.60
CA MET A 128 3.01 -10.16 12.72
C MET A 128 1.99 -10.16 11.59
N SER A 129 1.37 -9.01 11.36
CA SER A 129 0.51 -8.79 10.21
C SER A 129 0.69 -7.39 9.65
N PHE A 130 0.28 -7.19 8.39
CA PHE A 130 0.18 -5.87 7.80
C PHE A 130 -1.00 -5.79 6.82
N ALA A 131 -1.47 -4.58 6.59
CA ALA A 131 -2.51 -4.25 5.62
C ALA A 131 -2.15 -2.96 4.89
N SER A 132 -2.56 -2.84 3.63
CA SER A 132 -2.41 -1.60 2.86
C SER A 132 -3.78 -1.07 2.47
N PHE A 133 -4.04 0.20 2.80
CA PHE A 133 -5.31 0.87 2.53
C PHE A 133 -5.17 2.39 2.62
N ASP A 134 -5.99 3.09 1.89
CA ASP A 134 -6.20 4.53 2.06
C ASP A 134 -7.40 4.74 2.99
N PRO A 135 -7.20 5.35 4.19
CA PRO A 135 -8.30 5.58 5.12
C PRO A 135 -9.36 6.56 4.58
N THR A 136 -9.05 7.32 3.54
CA THR A 136 -9.99 8.25 2.89
C THR A 136 -10.81 7.60 1.77
N TYR A 137 -10.51 6.36 1.42
CA TYR A 137 -11.12 5.63 0.29
C TYR A 137 -10.96 6.30 -1.08
N TYR A 138 -10.10 7.30 -1.19
CA TYR A 138 -9.81 7.95 -2.46
C TYR A 138 -9.03 7.03 -3.40
N ILE A 139 -8.17 6.19 -2.82
CA ILE A 139 -7.33 5.21 -3.51
C ILE A 139 -7.76 3.80 -3.10
N ALA A 140 -8.09 2.96 -4.07
CA ALA A 140 -8.25 1.53 -3.86
C ALA A 140 -6.89 0.83 -4.00
N ILE A 141 -6.42 0.20 -2.94
CA ILE A 141 -5.18 -0.59 -2.95
C ILE A 141 -5.55 -2.06 -2.84
N SER A 142 -5.23 -2.83 -3.87
CA SER A 142 -5.58 -4.25 -3.97
C SER A 142 -4.33 -5.11 -3.95
N VAL A 143 -4.30 -6.11 -3.08
CA VAL A 143 -3.39 -7.26 -3.17
C VAL A 143 -4.22 -8.41 -3.74
N LYS A 144 -3.83 -8.97 -4.87
CA LYS A 144 -4.65 -9.94 -5.60
C LYS A 144 -4.98 -11.17 -4.75
N ASP A 145 -3.97 -11.79 -4.19
CA ASP A 145 -4.03 -12.99 -3.34
C ASP A 145 -2.64 -13.25 -2.71
N ALA A 146 -2.48 -14.38 -2.03
CA ALA A 146 -1.21 -14.76 -1.41
C ALA A 146 -0.04 -14.88 -2.42
N SER A 147 -0.30 -15.15 -3.70
CA SER A 147 0.77 -15.28 -4.72
C SER A 147 1.37 -13.92 -5.11
N ALA A 148 0.69 -12.82 -4.81
CA ALA A 148 1.20 -11.47 -5.01
C ALA A 148 2.18 -11.04 -3.90
N VAL A 149 2.24 -11.80 -2.79
CA VAL A 149 3.12 -11.50 -1.66
C VAL A 149 4.35 -12.40 -1.74
N SER A 150 5.53 -11.80 -1.74
CA SER A 150 6.78 -12.54 -1.68
C SER A 150 7.48 -12.37 -0.33
N VAL A 151 8.26 -13.38 0.06
CA VAL A 151 9.13 -13.34 1.24
C VAL A 151 10.58 -13.47 0.79
N VAL A 152 11.42 -12.53 1.19
CA VAL A 152 12.81 -12.44 0.75
C VAL A 152 13.74 -12.76 1.93
N LYS A 153 14.66 -13.69 1.73
CA LYS A 153 15.59 -14.20 2.77
C LYS A 153 14.88 -14.81 3.98
N ALA A 154 13.65 -15.31 3.79
CA ALA A 154 12.90 -15.91 4.89
C ALA A 154 13.55 -17.20 5.39
N PRO A 155 13.57 -17.45 6.70
CA PRO A 155 13.93 -18.75 7.26
C PRO A 155 13.03 -19.86 6.71
N ALA A 156 13.52 -21.09 6.71
CA ALA A 156 12.70 -22.26 6.37
C ALA A 156 11.46 -22.32 7.29
N GLY A 157 10.30 -22.60 6.70
CA GLY A 157 9.03 -22.64 7.43
C GLY A 157 8.32 -21.29 7.60
N CYS A 158 8.93 -20.18 7.17
CA CYS A 158 8.26 -18.88 7.15
C CYS A 158 7.51 -18.67 5.82
N ALA A 159 6.25 -18.24 5.91
CA ALA A 159 5.40 -17.94 4.77
C ALA A 159 4.44 -16.78 5.06
N ALA A 160 4.02 -16.12 3.99
CA ALA A 160 2.93 -15.15 4.04
C ALA A 160 1.59 -15.87 3.88
N GLN A 161 0.62 -15.50 4.69
CA GLN A 161 -0.77 -15.91 4.60
C GLN A 161 -1.63 -14.69 4.28
N TYR A 162 -2.48 -14.80 3.28
CA TYR A 162 -3.42 -13.77 2.86
C TYR A 162 -4.79 -14.07 3.46
N SER A 163 -5.43 -13.03 3.98
CA SER A 163 -6.83 -13.04 4.40
C SER A 163 -7.57 -11.96 3.63
N GLU A 164 -8.71 -12.31 3.06
CA GLU A 164 -9.54 -11.37 2.32
C GLU A 164 -10.00 -10.20 3.22
N ALA A 165 -10.30 -9.08 2.57
CA ALA A 165 -10.92 -7.93 3.23
C ALA A 165 -12.31 -8.30 3.77
N GLY A 166 -12.68 -7.69 4.89
CA GLY A 166 -14.08 -7.65 5.32
C GLY A 166 -14.93 -6.84 4.33
N GLU A 167 -16.25 -7.04 4.35
CA GLU A 167 -17.15 -6.21 3.57
C GLU A 167 -17.12 -4.76 4.08
N ALA A 168 -16.72 -3.83 3.22
CA ALA A 168 -16.78 -2.42 3.54
C ALA A 168 -18.23 -1.96 3.67
N PRO A 169 -18.57 -1.13 4.69
CA PRO A 169 -19.92 -0.63 4.83
C PRO A 169 -20.27 0.24 3.63
N GLN A 170 -21.42 -0.06 3.03
CA GLN A 170 -21.99 0.77 1.96
C GLN A 170 -22.58 2.05 2.58
N ASN A 171 -22.36 3.17 1.93
CA ASN A 171 -22.89 4.49 2.33
C ASN A 171 -22.23 5.13 3.59
N VAL A 172 -20.93 5.03 3.74
CA VAL A 172 -20.19 5.82 4.72
C VAL A 172 -20.08 7.25 4.19
N SER A 173 -20.60 8.23 4.93
CA SER A 173 -20.49 9.63 4.52
C SER A 173 -19.05 10.14 4.72
N ASP A 174 -18.62 11.11 3.91
CA ASP A 174 -17.29 11.74 4.00
C ASP A 174 -16.98 12.25 5.41
N SER A 175 -17.99 12.75 6.14
CA SER A 175 -17.83 13.20 7.53
C SER A 175 -17.53 12.06 8.51
N VAL A 176 -17.95 10.84 8.22
CA VAL A 176 -17.63 9.64 9.01
C VAL A 176 -16.22 9.17 8.64
N VAL A 177 -15.91 9.08 7.36
CA VAL A 177 -14.58 8.66 6.85
C VAL A 177 -13.46 9.51 7.45
N ASN A 178 -13.62 10.83 7.48
CA ASN A 178 -12.63 11.77 8.01
C ASN A 178 -12.39 11.66 9.54
N ASN A 179 -13.22 10.92 10.26
CA ASN A 179 -13.11 10.71 11.71
C ASN A 179 -12.81 9.26 12.10
N LEU A 180 -12.61 8.37 11.12
CA LEU A 180 -12.34 6.96 11.40
C LEU A 180 -10.88 6.74 11.79
N SER A 181 -10.67 5.85 12.76
CA SER A 181 -9.32 5.41 13.11
C SER A 181 -8.77 4.47 12.03
N ASP A 182 -7.44 4.48 11.84
CA ASP A 182 -6.73 3.52 10.98
C ASP A 182 -7.11 2.07 11.31
N ASN A 183 -7.35 1.78 12.60
CA ASN A 183 -7.75 0.44 13.05
C ASN A 183 -9.13 0.02 12.54
N TRP A 184 -10.04 0.96 12.34
CA TRP A 184 -11.35 0.68 11.76
C TRP A 184 -11.24 0.45 10.25
N ALA A 185 -10.55 1.33 9.52
CA ALA A 185 -10.37 1.20 8.08
C ALA A 185 -9.62 -0.10 7.70
N ALA A 186 -8.64 -0.48 8.51
CA ALA A 186 -7.88 -1.72 8.31
C ALA A 186 -8.72 -3.01 8.34
N GLN A 187 -9.93 -3.01 8.92
CA GLN A 187 -10.82 -4.17 8.93
C GLN A 187 -11.41 -4.49 7.56
N PHE A 188 -11.38 -3.52 6.66
CA PHE A 188 -11.89 -3.61 5.29
C PHE A 188 -10.78 -3.73 4.25
N ALA A 189 -9.53 -3.93 4.69
CA ALA A 189 -8.38 -4.19 3.83
C ALA A 189 -7.95 -5.65 3.93
N PRO A 190 -7.44 -6.23 2.84
CA PRO A 190 -6.77 -7.53 2.92
C PRO A 190 -5.65 -7.49 3.95
N THR A 191 -5.56 -8.53 4.76
CA THR A 191 -4.51 -8.64 5.77
C THR A 191 -3.53 -9.73 5.40
N ILE A 192 -2.25 -9.41 5.43
CA ILE A 192 -1.16 -10.37 5.25
C ILE A 192 -0.56 -10.68 6.62
N THR A 193 -0.53 -11.95 6.98
CA THR A 193 0.08 -12.45 8.21
C THR A 193 1.35 -13.22 7.87
N ILE A 194 2.41 -13.00 8.64
CA ILE A 194 3.66 -13.75 8.48
C ILE A 194 3.70 -14.84 9.55
N ASN A 195 3.72 -16.08 9.10
CA ASN A 195 3.80 -17.26 9.93
C ASN A 195 5.14 -17.96 9.73
N CYS A 196 5.84 -18.23 10.84
CA CYS A 196 7.05 -19.03 10.86
C CYS A 196 6.77 -20.24 11.78
N ASN A 197 6.51 -21.38 11.17
CA ASN A 197 6.42 -22.63 11.90
C ASN A 197 7.84 -23.16 12.10
N GLY A 198 8.35 -23.05 13.32
CA GLY A 198 9.57 -23.70 13.76
C GLY A 198 9.35 -25.20 14.00
#